data_459d2b6e8d5c3f11644452c5c8873006
#
_entry.id   459d2b6e8d5c3f11644452c5c8873006
#
_cell.length_a   1.000
_cell.length_b   1.000
_cell.length_c   1.000
_cell.angle_alpha   90.00
_cell.angle_beta   90.00
_cell.angle_gamma   90.00
#
_symmetry.space_group_name_H-M   'P 1'
#
loop_
_entity.id
_entity.type
_entity.pdbx_description
1 polymer ?
#
loop_
_entity_poly.entity_id
_entity_poly.type
_entity_poly.pdbx_seq_one_letter_code
_entity_poly.pdbx_strand_id
1 'polypeptide(L)'
;MTPSEYIHEQSSEKQPLLTGIHNAITGNDLSVVPAVESMMSKQMILYKEKGVMKYGLSAVKKHMSLHCMPTYINPALHAKYSALLPAAKFQKGCINFNNATEVPPEIISALITDCSAINIADMLENRQKK
;
A
#
# COMPACT_ATOMS: atom_id res chain seq x y z
N MET A 1 -12.51 -13.46 -5.42
CA MET A 1 -12.93 -12.29 -4.63
C MET A 1 -12.32 -11.03 -5.24
N THR A 2 -13.11 -9.99 -5.36
CA THR A 2 -12.63 -8.70 -5.87
C THR A 2 -12.15 -7.82 -4.70
N PRO A 3 -11.34 -6.78 -4.97
CA PRO A 3 -10.98 -5.79 -3.93
C PRO A 3 -12.20 -5.20 -3.23
N SER A 4 -13.26 -4.89 -3.98
CA SER A 4 -14.49 -4.36 -3.41
C SER A 4 -15.13 -5.35 -2.42
N GLU A 5 -15.17 -6.63 -2.79
CA GLU A 5 -15.70 -7.67 -1.91
C GLU A 5 -14.85 -7.82 -0.64
N TYR A 6 -13.52 -7.78 -0.79
CA TYR A 6 -12.62 -7.84 0.34
C TYR A 6 -12.89 -6.69 1.33
N ILE A 7 -13.05 -5.48 0.82
CA ILE A 7 -13.32 -4.31 1.66
C ILE A 7 -14.67 -4.46 2.37
N HIS A 8 -15.70 -4.96 1.66
CA HIS A 8 -17.02 -5.15 2.25
C HIS A 8 -17.05 -6.17 3.38
N GLU A 9 -16.08 -7.10 3.42
CA GLU A 9 -15.96 -8.06 4.51
C GLU A 9 -15.39 -7.45 5.79
N GLN A 10 -14.81 -6.26 5.71
CA GLN A 10 -14.23 -5.60 6.88
C GLN A 10 -15.31 -4.86 7.66
N SER A 11 -14.99 -4.47 8.90
CA SER A 11 -15.94 -3.72 9.71
C SER A 11 -16.32 -2.41 9.03
N SER A 12 -17.54 -1.93 9.31
CA SER A 12 -18.05 -0.70 8.68
C SER A 12 -17.16 0.51 8.95
N GLU A 13 -16.45 0.52 10.07
CA GLU A 13 -15.52 1.61 10.42
C GLU A 13 -14.30 1.65 9.51
N LYS A 14 -13.84 0.48 9.06
CA LYS A 14 -12.64 0.36 8.22
C LYS A 14 -12.93 0.56 6.74
N GLN A 15 -14.15 0.28 6.31
CA GLN A 15 -14.49 0.30 4.89
C GLN A 15 -14.22 1.64 4.19
N PRO A 16 -14.63 2.80 4.73
CA PRO A 16 -14.35 4.07 4.04
C PRO A 16 -12.86 4.35 3.89
N LEU A 17 -12.07 4.05 4.91
CA LEU A 17 -10.62 4.28 4.86
C LEU A 17 -9.95 3.36 3.85
N LEU A 18 -10.29 2.08 3.87
CA LEU A 18 -9.74 1.12 2.91
C LEU A 18 -10.12 1.49 1.48
N THR A 19 -11.37 1.91 1.26
CA THR A 19 -11.82 2.36 -0.06
C THR A 19 -11.03 3.59 -0.52
N GLY A 20 -10.82 4.55 0.39
CA GLY A 20 -10.05 5.75 0.07
C GLY A 20 -8.62 5.44 -0.33
N ILE A 21 -7.95 4.55 0.41
CA ILE A 21 -6.58 4.15 0.09
C ILE A 21 -6.52 3.36 -1.21
N HIS A 22 -7.47 2.44 -1.42
CA HIS A 22 -7.57 1.68 -2.66
C HIS A 22 -7.70 2.63 -3.86
N ASN A 23 -8.59 3.62 -3.77
CA ASN A 23 -8.79 4.58 -4.84
C ASN A 23 -7.56 5.46 -5.05
N ALA A 24 -6.86 5.83 -3.99
CA ALA A 24 -5.62 6.59 -4.08
C ALA A 24 -4.55 5.81 -4.85
N ILE A 25 -4.42 4.51 -4.57
CA ILE A 25 -3.44 3.66 -5.26
C ILE A 25 -3.80 3.53 -6.74
N THR A 26 -5.02 3.12 -7.04
CA THR A 26 -5.41 2.85 -8.43
C THR A 26 -5.53 4.14 -9.26
N GLY A 27 -5.85 5.26 -8.64
CA GLY A 27 -5.98 6.54 -9.31
C GLY A 27 -4.66 7.26 -9.57
N ASN A 28 -3.63 7.00 -8.75
CA ASN A 28 -2.35 7.69 -8.85
C ASN A 28 -1.22 6.82 -9.40
N ASP A 29 -1.42 5.52 -9.50
CA ASP A 29 -0.44 4.61 -10.09
C ASP A 29 -1.14 3.67 -11.06
N LEU A 30 -1.11 4.00 -12.34
CA LEU A 30 -1.81 3.24 -13.38
C LEU A 30 -1.05 1.99 -13.82
N SER A 31 0.16 1.78 -13.28
CA SER A 31 0.98 0.61 -13.64
C SER A 31 0.55 -0.66 -12.91
N VAL A 32 -0.29 -0.55 -11.88
CA VAL A 32 -0.62 -1.69 -11.04
C VAL A 32 -2.01 -2.25 -11.33
N VAL A 33 -2.14 -3.56 -11.11
CA VAL A 33 -3.43 -4.26 -11.25
C VAL A 33 -3.77 -4.86 -9.89
N PRO A 34 -4.92 -4.48 -9.30
CA PRO A 34 -5.31 -5.00 -7.98
C PRO A 34 -5.94 -6.39 -8.08
N ALA A 35 -5.61 -7.24 -7.11
CA ALA A 35 -6.21 -8.57 -6.98
C ALA A 35 -6.17 -9.01 -5.53
N VAL A 36 -7.16 -9.74 -5.07
CA VAL A 36 -7.16 -10.29 -3.73
C VAL A 36 -6.44 -11.64 -3.76
N GLU A 37 -5.40 -11.76 -2.94
CA GLU A 37 -4.60 -12.98 -2.86
C GLU A 37 -4.23 -13.24 -1.40
N SER A 38 -3.86 -14.48 -1.12
CA SER A 38 -3.36 -14.85 0.21
C SER A 38 -1.86 -14.62 0.27
N MET A 39 -1.41 -14.02 1.38
CA MET A 39 -0.01 -13.79 1.64
C MET A 39 0.23 -13.99 3.13
N MET A 40 1.15 -14.90 3.47
CA MET A 40 1.43 -15.27 4.87
C MET A 40 0.17 -15.68 5.62
N SER A 41 -0.65 -16.51 4.98
CA SER A 41 -1.92 -17.05 5.52
C SER A 41 -3.02 -16.02 5.74
N LYS A 42 -2.89 -14.84 5.14
CA LYS A 42 -3.89 -13.76 5.22
C LYS A 42 -4.29 -13.30 3.84
N GLN A 43 -5.57 -13.01 3.67
CA GLN A 43 -6.03 -12.37 2.44
C GLN A 43 -5.72 -10.89 2.48
N MET A 44 -5.34 -10.33 1.34
CA MET A 44 -5.11 -8.91 1.19
C MET A 44 -5.25 -8.51 -0.27
N ILE A 45 -5.41 -7.21 -0.52
CA ILE A 45 -5.41 -6.69 -1.87
C ILE A 45 -3.97 -6.46 -2.27
N LEU A 46 -3.50 -7.17 -3.30
CA LEU A 46 -2.17 -6.97 -3.87
C LEU A 46 -2.29 -6.12 -5.12
N TYR A 47 -1.41 -5.14 -5.25
CA TYR A 47 -1.34 -4.24 -6.41
C TYR A 47 -0.04 -4.58 -7.13
N LYS A 48 -0.17 -5.30 -8.24
CA LYS A 48 0.99 -5.85 -8.96
C LYS A 48 1.33 -5.03 -10.20
N GLU A 49 2.61 -4.75 -10.35
CA GLU A 49 3.17 -4.14 -11.54
C GLU A 49 3.95 -5.23 -12.29
N LYS A 50 3.50 -5.58 -13.49
CA LYS A 50 4.10 -6.66 -14.29
C LYS A 50 4.24 -7.96 -13.51
N GLY A 51 3.22 -8.29 -12.71
CA GLY A 51 3.21 -9.52 -11.91
C GLY A 51 3.96 -9.44 -10.60
N VAL A 52 4.57 -8.31 -10.27
CA VAL A 52 5.33 -8.11 -9.02
C VAL A 52 4.55 -7.20 -8.08
N MET A 53 4.44 -7.60 -6.82
CA MET A 53 3.76 -6.79 -5.82
C MET A 53 4.47 -5.46 -5.60
N LYS A 54 3.75 -4.37 -5.83
CA LYS A 54 4.23 -3.03 -5.56
C LYS A 54 3.63 -2.47 -4.29
N TYR A 55 2.33 -2.67 -4.10
CA TYR A 55 1.61 -2.29 -2.88
C TYR A 55 0.76 -3.45 -2.39
N GLY A 56 0.40 -3.40 -1.12
CA GLY A 56 -0.56 -4.33 -0.54
C GLY A 56 -1.41 -3.61 0.50
N LEU A 57 -2.69 -3.93 0.57
CA LEU A 57 -3.60 -3.32 1.53
C LEU A 57 -4.31 -4.42 2.30
N SER A 58 -4.19 -4.42 3.62
CA SER A 58 -4.79 -5.43 4.46
C SER A 58 -5.41 -4.82 5.72
N ALA A 59 -6.39 -5.53 6.27
CA ALA A 59 -6.98 -5.21 7.56
C ALA A 59 -6.84 -6.42 8.46
N VAL A 60 -6.31 -6.21 9.66
CA VAL A 60 -6.24 -7.22 10.70
C VAL A 60 -7.03 -6.73 11.91
N LYS A 61 -7.16 -7.58 12.94
CA LYS A 61 -7.99 -7.25 14.11
C LYS A 61 -7.65 -5.90 14.75
N LYS A 62 -6.37 -5.60 14.89
CA LYS A 62 -5.90 -4.45 15.66
C LYS A 62 -5.54 -3.23 14.83
N HIS A 63 -5.33 -3.39 13.53
CA HIS A 63 -4.91 -2.27 12.68
C HIS A 63 -5.11 -2.60 11.21
N MET A 64 -4.86 -1.60 10.37
CA MET A 64 -4.79 -1.77 8.92
C MET A 64 -3.35 -1.53 8.49
N SER A 65 -2.95 -2.13 7.38
CA SER A 65 -1.58 -2.00 6.87
C SER A 65 -1.57 -1.69 5.39
N LEU A 66 -0.76 -0.71 5.02
CA LEU A 66 -0.41 -0.45 3.62
C LEU A 66 1.03 -0.90 3.43
N HIS A 67 1.22 -1.95 2.63
CA HIS A 67 2.54 -2.39 2.24
C HIS A 67 2.97 -1.59 1.03
N CYS A 68 4.19 -1.06 1.06
CA CYS A 68 4.69 -0.19 0.00
C CYS A 68 6.14 -0.53 -0.31
N MET A 69 6.35 -1.33 -1.36
CA MET A 69 7.69 -1.77 -1.75
C MET A 69 8.61 -0.60 -2.13
N PRO A 70 8.12 0.45 -2.83
CA PRO A 70 9.01 1.58 -3.13
C PRO A 70 9.62 2.23 -1.90
N THR A 71 8.89 2.35 -0.79
CA THR A 71 9.47 2.92 0.44
C THR A 71 10.45 1.96 1.10
N TYR A 72 10.24 0.65 0.92
CA TYR A 72 11.14 -0.36 1.45
C TYR A 72 12.52 -0.28 0.78
N ILE A 73 12.54 -0.06 -0.54
CA ILE A 73 13.80 -0.07 -1.29
C ILE A 73 14.41 1.32 -1.46
N ASN A 74 13.69 2.39 -1.12
CA ASN A 74 14.16 3.78 -1.25
C ASN A 74 14.11 4.47 0.10
N PRO A 75 15.26 4.53 0.82
CA PRO A 75 15.29 5.14 2.15
C PRO A 75 14.87 6.62 2.18
N ALA A 76 15.09 7.36 1.10
CA ALA A 76 14.70 8.76 1.04
C ALA A 76 13.18 8.91 1.05
N LEU A 77 12.46 8.06 0.32
CA LEU A 77 11.00 8.03 0.36
C LEU A 77 10.50 7.64 1.74
N HIS A 78 11.10 6.61 2.33
CA HIS A 78 10.74 6.18 3.67
C HIS A 78 10.87 7.31 4.67
N ALA A 79 12.00 8.02 4.66
CA ALA A 79 12.25 9.14 5.57
C ALA A 79 11.25 10.27 5.36
N LYS A 80 10.99 10.62 4.09
CA LYS A 80 10.05 11.69 3.76
C LYS A 80 8.66 11.42 4.32
N TYR A 81 8.13 10.22 4.06
CA TYR A 81 6.75 9.92 4.46
C TYR A 81 6.61 9.52 5.92
N SER A 82 7.66 8.99 6.54
CA SER A 82 7.66 8.82 8.00
C SER A 82 7.49 10.15 8.71
N ALA A 83 8.10 11.21 8.18
CA ALA A 83 7.98 12.55 8.73
C ALA A 83 6.60 13.17 8.48
N LEU A 84 6.00 12.87 7.33
CA LEU A 84 4.67 13.39 6.96
C LEU A 84 3.52 12.63 7.60
N LEU A 85 3.77 11.41 8.07
CA LEU A 85 2.76 10.55 8.71
C LEU A 85 3.23 10.15 10.12
N PRO A 86 3.40 11.12 11.03
CA PRO A 86 4.01 10.85 12.34
C PRO A 86 3.13 9.98 13.24
N ALA A 87 1.82 9.94 13.01
CA ALA A 87 0.90 9.14 13.81
C ALA A 87 0.77 7.71 13.31
N ALA A 88 1.19 7.42 12.08
CA ALA A 88 1.21 6.07 11.55
C ALA A 88 2.51 5.39 11.95
N LYS A 89 2.48 4.06 12.08
CA LYS A 89 3.64 3.29 12.49
C LYS A 89 4.33 2.67 11.28
N PHE A 90 5.52 3.16 10.95
CA PHE A 90 6.31 2.62 9.84
C PHE A 90 7.15 1.44 10.32
N GLN A 91 7.03 0.33 9.59
CA GLN A 91 7.88 -0.84 9.76
C GLN A 91 8.32 -1.24 8.35
N LYS A 92 9.41 -1.95 8.23
CA LYS A 92 9.99 -2.38 6.93
C LYS A 92 8.96 -2.53 5.82
N GLY A 93 8.78 -1.52 4.98
CA GLY A 93 7.85 -1.55 3.86
C GLY A 93 6.37 -1.54 4.22
N CYS A 94 6.02 -1.44 5.51
CA CYS A 94 4.63 -1.42 5.98
C CYS A 94 4.32 -0.12 6.69
N ILE A 95 3.14 0.41 6.46
CA ILE A 95 2.61 1.56 7.19
C ILE A 95 1.37 1.07 7.93
N ASN A 96 1.46 0.98 9.25
CA ASN A 96 0.36 0.51 10.10
C ASN A 96 -0.40 1.69 10.68
N PHE A 97 -1.73 1.61 10.67
CA PHE A 97 -2.59 2.70 11.11
C PHE A 97 -3.93 2.16 11.60
N ASN A 98 -4.60 2.94 12.43
CA ASN A 98 -5.89 2.56 13.03
C ASN A 98 -7.05 3.37 12.50
N ASN A 99 -6.81 4.61 12.04
CA ASN A 99 -7.87 5.49 11.60
C ASN A 99 -7.38 6.49 10.55
N ALA A 100 -8.33 7.23 9.96
CA ALA A 100 -8.04 8.14 8.86
C ALA A 100 -7.15 9.33 9.26
N THR A 101 -7.16 9.74 10.53
CA THR A 101 -6.34 10.88 10.96
C THR A 101 -4.86 10.54 10.95
N GLU A 102 -4.52 9.25 11.08
CA GLU A 102 -3.13 8.79 11.03
C GLU A 102 -2.57 8.75 9.61
N VAL A 103 -3.44 8.66 8.61
CA VAL A 103 -3.05 8.59 7.20
C VAL A 103 -3.93 9.53 6.37
N PRO A 104 -3.71 10.85 6.44
CA PRO A 104 -4.51 11.81 5.68
C PRO A 104 -4.53 11.48 4.19
N PRO A 105 -5.70 11.53 3.54
CA PRO A 105 -5.82 11.13 2.14
C PRO A 105 -4.88 11.86 1.19
N GLU A 106 -4.66 13.14 1.38
CA GLU A 106 -3.77 13.93 0.53
C GLU A 106 -2.32 13.47 0.64
N ILE A 107 -1.90 13.01 1.82
CA ILE A 107 -0.54 12.50 2.02
C ILE A 107 -0.40 11.11 1.37
N ILE A 108 -1.41 10.27 1.50
CA ILE A 108 -1.40 8.95 0.84
C ILE A 108 -1.37 9.13 -0.68
N SER A 109 -2.16 10.05 -1.23
CA SER A 109 -2.14 10.32 -2.67
C SER A 109 -0.77 10.81 -3.13
N ALA A 110 -0.13 11.68 -2.35
CA ALA A 110 1.23 12.16 -2.64
C ALA A 110 2.24 11.00 -2.61
N LEU A 111 2.14 10.12 -1.63
CA LEU A 111 3.00 8.95 -1.53
C LEU A 111 2.89 8.07 -2.78
N ILE A 112 1.67 7.73 -3.17
CA ILE A 112 1.45 6.87 -4.34
C ILE A 112 1.94 7.56 -5.63
N THR A 113 1.72 8.87 -5.74
CA THR A 113 2.20 9.65 -6.89
C THR A 113 3.73 9.58 -7.00
N ASP A 114 4.44 9.77 -5.87
CA ASP A 114 5.89 9.64 -5.86
C ASP A 114 6.32 8.22 -6.23
N CYS A 115 5.62 7.21 -5.71
CA CYS A 115 5.93 5.82 -5.98
C CYS A 115 5.61 5.41 -7.42
N SER A 116 4.67 6.08 -8.08
CA SER A 116 4.27 5.74 -9.44
C SER A 116 5.42 5.90 -10.43
N ALA A 117 6.37 6.76 -10.13
CA ALA A 117 7.56 6.98 -10.96
C ALA A 117 8.59 5.85 -10.81
N ILE A 118 8.42 4.97 -9.82
CA ILE A 118 9.35 3.88 -9.56
C ILE A 118 8.80 2.61 -10.21
N ASN A 119 9.59 1.99 -11.10
CA ASN A 119 9.24 0.71 -11.70
C ASN A 119 9.82 -0.40 -10.84
N ILE A 120 8.99 -0.98 -9.96
CA ILE A 120 9.46 -1.96 -8.99
C ILE A 120 9.90 -3.27 -9.66
N ALA A 121 9.21 -3.68 -10.72
CA ALA A 121 9.55 -4.90 -11.44
C ALA A 121 10.94 -4.79 -12.07
N ASP A 122 11.24 -3.66 -12.73
CA ASP A 122 12.55 -3.44 -13.34
C ASP A 122 13.65 -3.33 -12.29
N MET A 123 13.38 -2.68 -11.17
CA MET A 123 14.35 -2.55 -10.09
C MET A 123 14.71 -3.90 -9.48
N LEU A 124 13.72 -4.76 -9.25
CA LEU A 124 13.96 -6.10 -8.72
C LEU A 124 14.69 -6.97 -9.73
N GLU A 125 14.35 -6.87 -11.01
CA GLU A 125 15.04 -7.58 -12.06
C GLU A 125 16.53 -7.18 -12.13
N ASN A 126 16.81 -5.88 -12.07
CA ASN A 126 18.18 -5.38 -12.10
C ASN A 126 18.98 -5.85 -10.89
N ARG A 127 18.35 -5.95 -9.71
CA ARG A 127 19.01 -6.46 -8.51
C ARG A 127 19.35 -7.94 -8.65
N GLN A 128 18.49 -8.72 -9.30
CA GLN A 128 18.73 -10.16 -9.52
C GLN A 128 19.85 -10.43 -10.52
N LYS A 129 20.08 -9.52 -11.46
CA LYS A 129 21.15 -9.65 -12.46
C LYS A 129 22.53 -9.35 -11.92
N LYS A 130 22.63 -8.83 -10.74
CA LYS A 130 23.89 -8.58 -10.06
C LYS A 130 24.24 -9.75 -9.16
#